data_638fac96ffcfdc023e770c682dfe1a0b
#
_entry.id   638fac96ffcfdc023e770c682dfe1a0b
#
_cell.length_a   1.000
_cell.length_b   1.000
_cell.length_c   1.000
_cell.angle_alpha   90.00
_cell.angle_beta   90.00
_cell.angle_gamma   90.00
#
_symmetry.space_group_name_H-M   'P 1'
#
loop_
_entity.id
_entity.type
_entity.pdbx_description
1 polymer ?
#
loop_
_entity_poly.entity_id
_entity_poly.type
_entity_poly.pdbx_seq_one_letter_code
_entity_poly.pdbx_strand_id
1 'polypeptide(L)'
;MKKNYGMIIFTIMLGILLGFGQEVLAGPKVKIGTVPMAYTLHFDFLARFAKEEGIDVEVIDFKSSSDENQAIAAGSLDGGNVGALGTNVLFTKGVPVVIISGTVRGGSDFVVSNAIQSVQDLQGKKIGATKGATSEILAKYQIKKAGVSSTWINLPHAQLAVALAQKDVDAIAAGEPWAGLAVSKGIGKRLPGFNVYDSPAREVSGAFVITQKLIKENPETVQKLVNGFVKATHFSNAKREEYIKFAVEKLKISEEDVRIALKNAEITYKVFPGEWPALANMAKDLGYIQEVADYSKAFNLTFLEKAYK
;
A
#
# COMPACT_ATOMS: atom_id res chain seq x y z
N MET A 1 -38.99 -78.40 -46.29
CA MET A 1 -38.18 -78.17 -45.04
C MET A 1 -37.59 -76.77 -45.18
N LYS A 2 -38.21 -75.77 -44.54
CA LYS A 2 -37.74 -74.41 -44.54
C LYS A 2 -37.28 -74.09 -43.09
N LYS A 3 -36.02 -73.81 -42.91
CA LYS A 3 -35.43 -73.34 -41.61
C LYS A 3 -35.55 -71.84 -41.54
N ASN A 4 -36.32 -71.35 -40.57
CA ASN A 4 -36.36 -69.95 -40.19
C ASN A 4 -35.19 -69.61 -39.24
N TYR A 5 -34.37 -68.68 -39.64
CA TYR A 5 -33.39 -68.06 -38.74
C TYR A 5 -33.98 -66.76 -38.19
N GLY A 6 -34.34 -66.78 -36.96
CA GLY A 6 -34.71 -65.57 -36.24
C GLY A 6 -33.43 -64.70 -35.91
N MET A 7 -33.46 -63.48 -36.42
CA MET A 7 -32.39 -62.50 -36.20
C MET A 7 -32.72 -61.71 -34.92
N ILE A 8 -31.94 -61.95 -33.89
CA ILE A 8 -32.02 -61.18 -32.64
C ILE A 8 -31.22 -59.93 -32.88
N ILE A 9 -31.91 -58.80 -32.96
CA ILE A 9 -31.27 -57.47 -32.97
C ILE A 9 -30.96 -57.04 -31.51
N PHE A 10 -29.67 -57.06 -31.16
CA PHE A 10 -29.19 -56.50 -29.89
C PHE A 10 -29.00 -55.00 -30.03
N THR A 11 -29.94 -54.21 -29.52
CA THR A 11 -29.83 -52.77 -29.49
C THR A 11 -28.88 -52.38 -28.35
N ILE A 12 -27.64 -52.04 -28.70
CA ILE A 12 -26.68 -51.46 -27.73
C ILE A 12 -27.05 -49.98 -27.61
N MET A 13 -27.69 -49.62 -26.50
CA MET A 13 -27.94 -48.25 -26.11
C MET A 13 -26.64 -47.67 -25.53
N LEU A 14 -25.85 -47.00 -26.39
CA LEU A 14 -24.63 -46.29 -25.99
C LEU A 14 -25.06 -44.98 -25.30
N GLY A 15 -25.10 -45.01 -23.97
CA GLY A 15 -25.32 -43.83 -23.13
C GLY A 15 -24.13 -42.89 -23.25
N ILE A 16 -24.25 -41.84 -24.08
CA ILE A 16 -23.31 -40.74 -24.09
C ILE A 16 -23.57 -39.92 -22.83
N LEU A 17 -22.78 -40.17 -21.78
CA LEU A 17 -22.64 -39.26 -20.67
C LEU A 17 -21.91 -37.99 -21.19
N LEU A 18 -22.69 -37.03 -21.68
CA LEU A 18 -22.21 -35.65 -21.82
C LEU A 18 -21.90 -35.12 -20.41
N GLY A 19 -20.67 -35.35 -19.97
CA GLY A 19 -20.08 -34.59 -18.88
C GLY A 19 -20.02 -33.13 -19.29
N PHE A 20 -21.06 -32.37 -18.94
CA PHE A 20 -20.95 -30.91 -18.89
C PHE A 20 -19.92 -30.58 -17.83
N GLY A 21 -18.65 -30.57 -18.21
CA GLY A 21 -17.65 -29.81 -17.51
C GLY A 21 -18.16 -28.38 -17.48
N GLN A 22 -18.67 -27.92 -16.33
CA GLN A 22 -18.82 -26.50 -16.13
C GLN A 22 -17.41 -25.91 -16.27
N GLU A 23 -17.10 -25.38 -17.45
CA GLU A 23 -16.10 -24.33 -17.54
C GLU A 23 -16.59 -23.24 -16.60
N VAL A 24 -16.01 -23.21 -15.41
CA VAL A 24 -16.11 -22.05 -14.55
C VAL A 24 -15.48 -20.94 -15.37
N LEU A 25 -16.32 -20.16 -16.06
CA LEU A 25 -15.91 -18.94 -16.72
C LEU A 25 -15.15 -18.16 -15.64
N ALA A 26 -13.83 -18.12 -15.80
CA ALA A 26 -12.99 -17.31 -14.90
C ALA A 26 -13.58 -15.91 -14.94
N GLY A 27 -14.04 -15.43 -13.78
CA GLY A 27 -14.56 -14.08 -13.67
C GLY A 27 -13.52 -13.06 -14.15
N PRO A 28 -13.93 -11.84 -14.45
CA PRO A 28 -13.00 -10.83 -14.96
C PRO A 28 -11.81 -10.72 -14.00
N LYS A 29 -10.60 -10.77 -14.55
CA LYS A 29 -9.35 -10.64 -13.81
C LYS A 29 -9.25 -9.22 -13.27
N VAL A 30 -9.22 -9.06 -11.94
CA VAL A 30 -9.09 -7.76 -11.26
C VAL A 30 -7.62 -7.36 -11.20
N LYS A 31 -7.28 -6.16 -11.67
CA LYS A 31 -5.90 -5.66 -11.69
C LYS A 31 -5.67 -4.64 -10.58
N ILE A 32 -4.77 -4.97 -9.66
CA ILE A 32 -4.46 -4.15 -8.48
C ILE A 32 -2.99 -3.73 -8.54
N GLY A 33 -2.75 -2.41 -8.48
CA GLY A 33 -1.41 -1.85 -8.40
C GLY A 33 -0.85 -1.85 -6.97
N THR A 34 0.46 -1.93 -6.85
CA THR A 34 1.17 -1.67 -5.58
C THR A 34 2.61 -1.24 -5.85
N VAL A 35 3.20 -0.48 -4.91
CA VAL A 35 4.64 -0.25 -4.87
C VAL A 35 5.22 -1.16 -3.78
N PRO A 36 6.07 -2.13 -4.14
CA PRO A 36 6.59 -3.10 -3.18
C PRO A 36 7.47 -2.45 -2.11
N MET A 37 7.05 -2.56 -0.86
CA MET A 37 7.77 -2.16 0.35
C MET A 37 7.60 -3.27 1.39
N ALA A 38 8.50 -3.36 2.37
CA ALA A 38 8.42 -4.42 3.38
C ALA A 38 7.06 -4.53 4.08
N TYR A 39 6.29 -3.47 4.13
CA TYR A 39 4.97 -3.40 4.77
C TYR A 39 3.79 -3.35 3.78
N THR A 40 4.04 -3.46 2.46
CA THR A 40 2.96 -3.48 1.44
C THR A 40 2.79 -4.84 0.76
N LEU A 41 3.69 -5.80 1.01
CA LEU A 41 3.69 -7.11 0.35
C LEU A 41 2.50 -8.02 0.76
N HIS A 42 1.66 -7.60 1.69
CA HIS A 42 0.39 -8.28 1.94
C HIS A 42 -0.53 -8.24 0.70
N PHE A 43 -0.31 -7.32 -0.25
CA PHE A 43 -0.97 -7.34 -1.55
C PHE A 43 -0.56 -8.53 -2.42
N ASP A 44 0.65 -9.05 -2.29
CA ASP A 44 1.06 -10.28 -2.99
C ASP A 44 0.26 -11.50 -2.50
N PHE A 45 -0.05 -11.53 -1.21
CA PHE A 45 -0.92 -12.57 -0.65
C PHE A 45 -2.40 -12.38 -1.00
N LEU A 46 -2.81 -11.16 -1.41
CA LEU A 46 -4.17 -10.89 -1.87
C LEU A 46 -4.57 -11.81 -3.03
N ALA A 47 -3.70 -12.00 -4.03
CA ALA A 47 -4.01 -12.85 -5.16
C ALA A 47 -4.35 -14.30 -4.73
N ARG A 48 -3.60 -14.85 -3.75
CA ARG A 48 -3.87 -16.16 -3.17
C ARG A 48 -5.23 -16.23 -2.49
N PHE A 49 -5.51 -15.29 -1.57
CA PHE A 49 -6.75 -15.30 -0.79
C PHE A 49 -7.97 -14.89 -1.60
N ALA A 50 -7.81 -14.04 -2.62
CA ALA A 50 -8.86 -13.73 -3.58
C ALA A 50 -9.27 -14.95 -4.41
N LYS A 51 -8.32 -15.83 -4.75
CA LYS A 51 -8.61 -17.09 -5.44
C LYS A 51 -9.45 -18.03 -4.56
N GLU A 52 -9.22 -18.04 -3.25
CA GLU A 52 -10.06 -18.78 -2.30
C GLU A 52 -11.51 -18.24 -2.24
N GLU A 53 -11.69 -16.95 -2.51
CA GLU A 53 -13.01 -16.29 -2.65
C GLU A 53 -13.63 -16.52 -4.06
N GLY A 54 -12.92 -17.17 -4.97
CA GLY A 54 -13.40 -17.47 -6.31
C GLY A 54 -13.25 -16.34 -7.32
N ILE A 55 -12.28 -15.42 -7.12
CA ILE A 55 -11.93 -14.38 -8.09
C ILE A 55 -10.46 -14.44 -8.46
N ASP A 56 -10.13 -14.03 -9.67
CA ASP A 56 -8.75 -13.90 -10.16
C ASP A 56 -8.25 -12.46 -9.97
N VAL A 57 -7.14 -12.29 -9.25
CA VAL A 57 -6.52 -10.99 -9.01
C VAL A 57 -5.08 -10.99 -9.50
N GLU A 58 -4.75 -10.03 -10.34
CA GLU A 58 -3.39 -9.73 -10.76
C GLU A 58 -2.85 -8.55 -9.96
N VAL A 59 -1.81 -8.79 -9.16
CA VAL A 59 -1.09 -7.73 -8.46
C VAL A 59 0.07 -7.28 -9.33
N ILE A 60 0.12 -5.99 -9.65
CA ILE A 60 1.09 -5.39 -10.55
C ILE A 60 2.02 -4.46 -9.76
N ASP A 61 3.32 -4.78 -9.77
CA ASP A 61 4.35 -4.00 -9.10
C ASP A 61 4.72 -2.77 -9.91
N PHE A 62 4.66 -1.59 -9.27
CA PHE A 62 5.12 -0.32 -9.82
C PHE A 62 6.42 0.12 -9.16
N LYS A 63 7.25 0.86 -9.91
CA LYS A 63 8.50 1.44 -9.37
C LYS A 63 8.26 2.72 -8.60
N SER A 64 7.15 3.41 -8.87
CA SER A 64 6.78 4.64 -8.20
C SER A 64 5.27 4.75 -8.00
N SER A 65 4.85 5.44 -6.93
CA SER A 65 3.44 5.76 -6.69
C SER A 65 2.85 6.69 -7.76
N SER A 66 3.70 7.48 -8.45
CA SER A 66 3.24 8.33 -9.55
C SER A 66 2.77 7.49 -10.74
N ASP A 67 3.54 6.45 -11.10
CA ASP A 67 3.19 5.56 -12.22
C ASP A 67 1.94 4.74 -11.91
N GLU A 68 1.83 4.23 -10.67
CA GLU A 68 0.64 3.53 -10.19
C GLU A 68 -0.61 4.43 -10.28
N ASN A 69 -0.52 5.66 -9.77
CA ASN A 69 -1.63 6.61 -9.83
C ASN A 69 -2.03 6.97 -11.27
N GLN A 70 -1.06 7.11 -12.18
CA GLN A 70 -1.34 7.33 -13.60
C GLN A 70 -2.05 6.12 -14.23
N ALA A 71 -1.64 4.90 -13.90
CA ALA A 71 -2.29 3.67 -14.39
C ALA A 71 -3.73 3.54 -13.88
N ILE A 72 -4.00 3.91 -12.61
CA ILE A 72 -5.38 3.97 -12.07
C ILE A 72 -6.20 5.04 -12.81
N ALA A 73 -5.64 6.25 -12.99
CA ALA A 73 -6.32 7.35 -13.65
C ALA A 73 -6.63 7.05 -15.13
N ALA A 74 -5.76 6.29 -15.80
CA ALA A 74 -5.94 5.83 -17.18
C ALA A 74 -6.91 4.64 -17.31
N GLY A 75 -7.40 4.07 -16.19
CA GLY A 75 -8.27 2.90 -16.21
C GLY A 75 -7.58 1.58 -16.56
N SER A 76 -6.24 1.55 -16.49
CA SER A 76 -5.45 0.33 -16.71
C SER A 76 -5.45 -0.61 -15.51
N LEU A 77 -5.83 -0.10 -14.35
CA LEU A 77 -6.01 -0.81 -13.09
C LEU A 77 -7.43 -0.63 -12.57
N ASP A 78 -7.93 -1.64 -11.86
CA ASP A 78 -9.20 -1.59 -11.15
C ASP A 78 -9.05 -0.93 -9.76
N GLY A 79 -7.83 -0.82 -9.27
CA GLY A 79 -7.50 -0.18 -8.01
C GLY A 79 -6.04 -0.36 -7.63
N GLY A 80 -5.67 0.00 -6.38
CA GLY A 80 -4.30 -0.15 -5.92
C GLY A 80 -4.07 0.28 -4.47
N ASN A 81 -2.83 0.11 -4.04
CA ASN A 81 -2.32 0.56 -2.74
C ASN A 81 -1.77 1.99 -2.84
N VAL A 82 -2.63 2.96 -2.71
CA VAL A 82 -2.29 4.37 -2.96
C VAL A 82 -1.93 5.08 -1.66
N GLY A 83 -0.80 5.75 -1.64
CA GLY A 83 -0.41 6.63 -0.52
C GLY A 83 -1.38 7.80 -0.33
N ALA A 84 -1.46 8.35 0.89
CA ALA A 84 -2.46 9.36 1.24
C ALA A 84 -2.43 10.62 0.36
N LEU A 85 -1.26 11.09 -0.08
CA LEU A 85 -1.18 12.18 -1.06
C LEU A 85 -1.62 11.75 -2.46
N GLY A 86 -1.32 10.52 -2.85
CA GLY A 86 -1.78 9.97 -4.12
C GLY A 86 -3.30 9.95 -4.20
N THR A 87 -3.99 9.61 -3.11
CA THR A 87 -5.46 9.65 -3.05
C THR A 87 -5.97 11.08 -3.28
N ASN A 88 -5.35 12.09 -2.64
CA ASN A 88 -5.71 13.48 -2.89
C ASN A 88 -5.56 13.86 -4.37
N VAL A 89 -4.47 13.46 -5.01
CA VAL A 89 -4.23 13.74 -6.44
C VAL A 89 -5.27 13.07 -7.32
N LEU A 90 -5.65 11.82 -7.05
CA LEU A 90 -6.69 11.13 -7.81
C LEU A 90 -8.05 11.85 -7.67
N PHE A 91 -8.42 12.23 -6.44
CA PHE A 91 -9.70 12.90 -6.19
C PHE A 91 -9.76 14.31 -6.79
N THR A 92 -8.72 15.14 -6.65
CA THR A 92 -8.69 16.48 -7.25
C THR A 92 -8.70 16.47 -8.77
N LYS A 93 -8.17 15.40 -9.38
CA LYS A 93 -8.27 15.16 -10.83
C LYS A 93 -9.62 14.57 -11.27
N GLY A 94 -10.56 14.37 -10.35
CA GLY A 94 -11.87 13.79 -10.66
C GLY A 94 -11.82 12.31 -11.07
N VAL A 95 -10.74 11.59 -10.75
CA VAL A 95 -10.65 10.15 -11.03
C VAL A 95 -11.71 9.43 -10.18
N PRO A 96 -12.61 8.63 -10.82
CA PRO A 96 -13.74 8.01 -10.12
C PRO A 96 -13.30 6.78 -9.30
N VAL A 97 -12.63 7.02 -8.19
CA VAL A 97 -12.19 6.00 -7.22
C VAL A 97 -12.76 6.28 -5.84
N VAL A 98 -12.74 5.27 -4.98
CA VAL A 98 -13.06 5.39 -3.55
C VAL A 98 -12.10 4.57 -2.71
N ILE A 99 -11.88 4.98 -1.47
CA ILE A 99 -11.13 4.23 -0.46
C ILE A 99 -12.06 3.19 0.15
N ILE A 100 -11.67 1.93 0.07
CA ILE A 100 -12.43 0.79 0.62
C ILE A 100 -11.80 0.20 1.88
N SER A 101 -10.52 0.50 2.13
CA SER A 101 -9.77 0.02 3.29
C SER A 101 -8.52 0.88 3.52
N GLY A 102 -7.99 0.89 4.73
CA GLY A 102 -6.59 1.21 4.97
C GLY A 102 -5.68 0.07 4.51
N THR A 103 -4.37 0.32 4.46
CA THR A 103 -3.38 -0.71 4.09
C THR A 103 -2.21 -0.74 5.05
N VAL A 104 -1.73 0.41 5.44
CA VAL A 104 -0.58 0.59 6.32
C VAL A 104 -0.78 1.82 7.19
N ARG A 105 -0.29 1.75 8.43
CA ARG A 105 -0.12 2.90 9.33
C ARG A 105 1.34 3.03 9.73
N GLY A 106 1.81 4.25 9.91
CA GLY A 106 3.20 4.50 10.28
C GLY A 106 4.18 4.33 9.11
N GLY A 107 5.38 3.85 9.42
CA GLY A 107 6.43 3.62 8.42
C GLY A 107 7.18 4.87 7.99
N SER A 108 6.93 6.03 8.61
CA SER A 108 7.70 7.27 8.41
C SER A 108 8.52 7.58 9.66
N ASP A 109 9.73 8.09 9.49
CA ASP A 109 10.58 8.45 10.63
C ASP A 109 11.49 9.62 10.28
N PHE A 110 12.10 10.20 11.32
CA PHE A 110 13.07 11.29 11.23
C PHE A 110 14.34 10.91 11.98
N VAL A 111 15.45 10.82 11.26
CA VAL A 111 16.75 10.41 11.81
C VAL A 111 17.76 11.52 11.60
N VAL A 112 18.49 11.85 12.65
CA VAL A 112 19.49 12.91 12.65
C VAL A 112 20.89 12.33 12.85
N SER A 113 21.92 13.05 12.41
CA SER A 113 23.30 12.74 12.75
C SER A 113 23.48 12.76 14.26
N ASN A 114 24.47 12.02 14.77
CA ASN A 114 24.72 11.92 16.21
C ASN A 114 25.08 13.26 16.87
N ALA A 115 25.51 14.26 16.10
CA ALA A 115 25.82 15.61 16.57
C ALA A 115 24.59 16.45 16.94
N ILE A 116 23.42 16.18 16.34
CA ILE A 116 22.16 16.89 16.59
C ILE A 116 21.55 16.38 17.89
N GLN A 117 21.21 17.30 18.81
CA GLN A 117 20.64 16.96 20.12
C GLN A 117 19.20 17.46 20.29
N SER A 118 18.82 18.51 19.56
CA SER A 118 17.51 19.14 19.65
C SER A 118 16.98 19.54 18.27
N VAL A 119 15.71 19.87 18.16
CA VAL A 119 15.11 20.37 16.92
C VAL A 119 15.72 21.74 16.53
N GLN A 120 16.17 22.53 17.50
CA GLN A 120 16.81 23.83 17.27
C GLN A 120 18.17 23.69 16.56
N ASP A 121 18.88 22.58 16.77
CA ASP A 121 20.16 22.30 16.10
C ASP A 121 20.00 22.06 14.60
N LEU A 122 18.75 21.90 14.13
CA LEU A 122 18.43 21.77 12.70
C LEU A 122 18.39 23.12 11.98
N GLN A 123 18.56 24.26 12.68
CA GLN A 123 18.59 25.58 12.07
C GLN A 123 19.73 25.66 11.04
N GLY A 124 19.38 25.93 9.76
CA GLY A 124 20.31 26.01 8.64
C GLY A 124 20.90 24.68 8.18
N LYS A 125 20.52 23.55 8.78
CA LYS A 125 21.01 22.21 8.44
C LYS A 125 20.40 21.67 7.16
N LYS A 126 21.09 20.72 6.54
CA LYS A 126 20.62 20.00 5.35
C LYS A 126 19.84 18.76 5.74
N ILE A 127 18.63 18.63 5.25
CA ILE A 127 17.76 17.48 5.51
C ILE A 127 17.46 16.77 4.18
N GLY A 128 17.84 15.51 4.09
CA GLY A 128 17.50 14.65 2.95
C GLY A 128 16.08 14.10 3.07
N ALA A 129 15.33 14.14 1.99
CA ALA A 129 13.99 13.53 1.90
C ALA A 129 13.63 13.20 0.45
N THR A 130 12.71 12.26 0.26
CA THR A 130 12.07 12.06 -1.05
C THR A 130 10.92 13.03 -1.19
N LYS A 131 10.98 13.90 -2.21
CA LYS A 131 10.01 14.98 -2.43
C LYS A 131 8.58 14.44 -2.53
N GLY A 132 7.69 14.99 -1.72
CA GLY A 132 6.26 14.62 -1.67
C GLY A 132 5.97 13.34 -0.88
N ALA A 133 6.97 12.70 -0.28
CA ALA A 133 6.75 11.56 0.60
C ALA A 133 6.07 11.99 1.91
N THR A 134 5.26 11.11 2.49
CA THR A 134 4.59 11.36 3.78
C THR A 134 5.60 11.72 4.87
N SER A 135 6.75 11.03 4.94
CA SER A 135 7.83 11.32 5.88
C SER A 135 8.36 12.76 5.75
N GLU A 136 8.52 13.26 4.53
CA GLU A 136 8.96 14.64 4.30
C GLU A 136 7.91 15.65 4.80
N ILE A 137 6.64 15.43 4.48
CA ILE A 137 5.56 16.35 4.85
C ILE A 137 5.41 16.42 6.36
N LEU A 138 5.39 15.26 7.03
CA LEU A 138 5.30 15.18 8.48
C LEU A 138 6.49 15.86 9.15
N ALA A 139 7.72 15.60 8.71
CA ALA A 139 8.92 16.20 9.27
C ALA A 139 8.97 17.72 9.03
N LYS A 140 8.63 18.19 7.82
CA LYS A 140 8.55 19.64 7.52
C LYS A 140 7.53 20.35 8.39
N TYR A 141 6.38 19.73 8.59
CA TYR A 141 5.34 20.28 9.46
C TYR A 141 5.88 20.48 10.89
N GLN A 142 6.52 19.46 11.46
CA GLN A 142 7.06 19.52 12.82
C GLN A 142 8.21 20.54 12.96
N ILE A 143 9.12 20.59 11.99
CA ILE A 143 10.24 21.53 11.98
C ILE A 143 9.73 22.97 11.86
N LYS A 144 8.74 23.21 10.98
CA LYS A 144 8.08 24.51 10.85
C LYS A 144 7.36 24.92 12.14
N LYS A 145 6.65 23.97 12.78
CA LYS A 145 5.99 24.19 14.07
C LYS A 145 6.98 24.58 15.19
N ALA A 146 8.20 24.02 15.14
CA ALA A 146 9.28 24.36 16.06
C ALA A 146 9.96 25.72 15.75
N GLY A 147 9.55 26.44 14.70
CA GLY A 147 10.14 27.71 14.30
C GLY A 147 11.53 27.59 13.66
N VAL A 148 11.90 26.40 13.20
CA VAL A 148 13.23 26.10 12.64
C VAL A 148 13.17 26.13 11.10
N SER A 149 14.23 26.66 10.47
CA SER A 149 14.42 26.71 9.04
C SER A 149 15.60 25.83 8.62
N SER A 150 15.40 24.94 7.66
CA SER A 150 16.38 23.97 7.17
C SER A 150 16.42 23.92 5.65
N THR A 151 17.51 23.47 5.07
CA THR A 151 17.64 23.23 3.63
C THR A 151 17.24 21.80 3.29
N TRP A 152 16.31 21.62 2.38
CA TRP A 152 15.81 20.28 1.99
C TRP A 152 16.44 19.80 0.70
N ILE A 153 17.02 18.60 0.73
CA ILE A 153 17.69 17.95 -0.40
C ILE A 153 16.82 16.79 -0.87
N ASN A 154 16.37 16.84 -2.14
CA ASN A 154 15.59 15.76 -2.71
C ASN A 154 16.50 14.58 -3.09
N LEU A 155 16.26 13.42 -2.47
CA LEU A 155 17.00 12.18 -2.73
C LEU A 155 16.02 11.01 -2.82
N PRO A 156 16.30 9.99 -3.65
CA PRO A 156 15.58 8.73 -3.62
C PRO A 156 15.68 8.06 -2.24
N HIS A 157 14.65 7.37 -1.80
CA HIS A 157 14.62 6.70 -0.48
C HIS A 157 15.88 5.87 -0.19
N ALA A 158 16.32 5.06 -1.15
CA ALA A 158 17.49 4.19 -0.98
C ALA A 158 18.83 4.94 -0.80
N GLN A 159 18.89 6.23 -1.13
CA GLN A 159 20.10 7.05 -0.98
C GLN A 159 20.14 7.83 0.34
N LEU A 160 19.01 7.93 1.07
CA LEU A 160 18.91 8.77 2.25
C LEU A 160 19.89 8.36 3.36
N ALA A 161 19.93 7.06 3.71
CA ALA A 161 20.83 6.56 4.74
C ALA A 161 22.30 6.72 4.35
N VAL A 162 22.64 6.55 3.05
CA VAL A 162 24.00 6.73 2.53
C VAL A 162 24.40 8.21 2.63
N ALA A 163 23.54 9.13 2.21
CA ALA A 163 23.82 10.57 2.28
C ALA A 163 24.05 11.04 3.74
N LEU A 164 23.28 10.48 4.71
CA LEU A 164 23.51 10.75 6.12
C LEU A 164 24.87 10.20 6.61
N ALA A 165 25.23 8.98 6.18
CA ALA A 165 26.51 8.36 6.52
C ALA A 165 27.70 9.16 5.96
N GLN A 166 27.58 9.69 4.74
CA GLN A 166 28.59 10.50 4.05
C GLN A 166 28.64 11.95 4.54
N LYS A 167 27.70 12.36 5.42
CA LYS A 167 27.54 13.73 5.91
C LYS A 167 27.18 14.75 4.83
N ASP A 168 26.59 14.30 3.71
CA ASP A 168 26.03 15.17 2.67
C ASP A 168 24.78 15.89 3.18
N VAL A 169 24.09 15.23 4.11
CA VAL A 169 22.96 15.79 4.90
C VAL A 169 23.16 15.55 6.39
N ASP A 170 22.57 16.40 7.22
CA ASP A 170 22.64 16.36 8.69
C ASP A 170 21.52 15.52 9.30
N ALA A 171 20.43 15.34 8.56
CA ALA A 171 19.25 14.57 8.95
C ALA A 171 18.55 13.99 7.73
N ILE A 172 17.68 12.99 7.93
CA ILE A 172 16.83 12.43 6.91
C ILE A 172 15.38 12.30 7.41
N ALA A 173 14.43 12.61 6.54
CA ALA A 173 13.03 12.25 6.69
C ALA A 173 12.74 11.09 5.73
N ALA A 174 12.61 9.88 6.25
CA ALA A 174 12.60 8.66 5.45
C ALA A 174 11.44 7.73 5.83
N GLY A 175 10.97 6.95 4.84
CA GLY A 175 10.17 5.77 5.10
C GLY A 175 11.04 4.59 5.53
N GLU A 176 10.40 3.57 6.09
CA GLU A 176 11.07 2.32 6.41
C GLU A 176 11.30 1.47 5.13
N PRO A 177 12.38 0.68 5.04
CA PRO A 177 13.35 0.37 6.11
C PRO A 177 14.49 1.39 6.29
N TRP A 178 14.60 2.42 5.43
CA TRP A 178 15.80 3.29 5.36
C TRP A 178 16.04 4.12 6.62
N ALA A 179 14.98 4.58 7.29
CA ALA A 179 15.12 5.27 8.57
C ALA A 179 15.65 4.33 9.65
N GLY A 180 15.02 3.16 9.80
CA GLY A 180 15.44 2.15 10.75
C GLY A 180 16.84 1.62 10.49
N LEU A 181 17.22 1.45 9.22
CA LEU A 181 18.56 1.06 8.80
C LEU A 181 19.62 2.08 9.25
N ALA A 182 19.35 3.37 9.09
CA ALA A 182 20.27 4.41 9.53
C ALA A 182 20.49 4.36 11.06
N VAL A 183 19.45 4.04 11.83
CA VAL A 183 19.53 3.88 13.29
C VAL A 183 20.25 2.60 13.69
N SER A 184 19.88 1.44 13.11
CA SER A 184 20.45 0.13 13.46
C SER A 184 21.96 0.04 13.18
N LYS A 185 22.41 0.70 12.10
CA LYS A 185 23.83 0.77 11.73
C LYS A 185 24.61 1.88 12.46
N GLY A 186 23.98 2.60 13.39
CA GLY A 186 24.65 3.68 14.14
C GLY A 186 25.01 4.90 13.28
N ILE A 187 24.48 5.00 12.06
CA ILE A 187 24.69 6.15 11.16
C ILE A 187 24.08 7.41 11.74
N GLY A 188 22.92 7.27 12.39
CA GLY A 188 22.21 8.36 13.06
C GLY A 188 21.33 7.85 14.19
N LYS A 189 20.58 8.76 14.79
CA LYS A 189 19.65 8.47 15.89
C LYS A 189 18.30 9.14 15.65
N ARG A 190 17.26 8.61 16.28
CA ARG A 190 16.00 9.34 16.42
C ARG A 190 16.22 10.54 17.33
N LEU A 191 15.67 11.69 16.92
CA LEU A 191 15.82 12.91 17.70
C LEU A 191 14.92 12.85 18.96
N PRO A 192 15.46 12.93 20.18
CA PRO A 192 14.66 12.90 21.40
C PRO A 192 13.59 14.00 21.40
N GLY A 193 12.37 13.67 21.80
CA GLY A 193 11.25 14.60 21.83
C GLY A 193 10.69 15.04 20.47
N PHE A 194 11.21 14.49 19.36
CA PHE A 194 10.70 14.74 18.02
C PHE A 194 9.99 13.50 17.48
N ASN A 195 8.69 13.60 17.26
CA ASN A 195 7.90 12.54 16.70
C ASN A 195 7.16 13.07 15.46
N VAL A 196 7.43 12.52 14.29
CA VAL A 196 6.79 12.92 13.04
C VAL A 196 5.26 12.74 13.08
N TYR A 197 4.77 11.81 13.88
CA TYR A 197 3.34 11.54 14.04
C TYR A 197 2.60 12.45 15.02
N ASP A 198 3.32 13.33 15.74
CA ASP A 198 2.70 14.36 16.57
C ASP A 198 2.12 15.49 15.71
N SER A 199 1.23 15.12 14.83
CA SER A 199 0.59 15.95 13.81
C SER A 199 -0.90 15.61 13.66
N PRO A 200 -1.72 16.47 13.06
CA PRO A 200 -3.12 16.16 12.77
C PRO A 200 -3.32 14.93 11.87
N ALA A 201 -2.36 14.65 11.01
CA ALA A 201 -2.40 13.49 10.11
C ALA A 201 -2.03 12.18 10.80
N ARG A 202 -1.45 12.24 12.02
CA ARG A 202 -1.03 11.06 12.78
C ARG A 202 -0.24 10.08 11.91
N GLU A 203 -0.65 8.80 11.90
CA GLU A 203 0.05 7.70 11.23
C GLU A 203 -0.54 7.33 9.86
N VAL A 204 -1.32 8.23 9.22
CA VAL A 204 -1.87 7.94 7.89
C VAL A 204 -0.77 7.63 6.89
N SER A 205 -0.92 6.53 6.14
CA SER A 205 0.08 6.15 5.16
C SER A 205 -0.56 5.70 3.85
N GLY A 206 -1.26 4.57 3.79
CA GLY A 206 -1.80 4.02 2.57
C GLY A 206 -3.27 3.64 2.64
N ALA A 207 -3.92 3.67 1.49
CA ALA A 207 -5.30 3.28 1.27
C ALA A 207 -5.41 2.23 0.17
N PHE A 208 -6.31 1.29 0.32
CA PHE A 208 -6.78 0.47 -0.77
C PHE A 208 -7.89 1.22 -1.49
N VAL A 209 -7.59 1.70 -2.69
CA VAL A 209 -8.57 2.38 -3.54
C VAL A 209 -9.07 1.45 -4.62
N ILE A 210 -10.35 1.60 -4.99
CA ILE A 210 -10.99 0.86 -6.08
C ILE A 210 -11.76 1.84 -6.95
N THR A 211 -11.80 1.55 -8.27
CA THR A 211 -12.58 2.33 -9.22
C THR A 211 -14.08 2.19 -8.94
N GLN A 212 -14.82 3.31 -9.06
CA GLN A 212 -16.28 3.28 -8.96
C GLN A 212 -16.92 2.42 -10.06
N LYS A 213 -16.24 2.27 -11.19
CA LYS A 213 -16.65 1.37 -12.27
C LYS A 213 -16.76 -0.07 -11.78
N LEU A 214 -15.69 -0.61 -11.15
CA LEU A 214 -15.71 -1.98 -10.66
C LEU A 214 -16.80 -2.19 -9.59
N ILE A 215 -16.97 -1.21 -8.69
CA ILE A 215 -18.03 -1.27 -7.66
C ILE A 215 -19.41 -1.32 -8.29
N LYS A 216 -19.67 -0.51 -9.33
CA LYS A 216 -20.97 -0.44 -10.00
C LYS A 216 -21.27 -1.69 -10.82
N GLU A 217 -20.29 -2.19 -11.58
CA GLU A 217 -20.45 -3.31 -12.47
C GLU A 217 -20.44 -4.67 -11.76
N ASN A 218 -19.60 -4.81 -10.72
CA ASN A 218 -19.35 -6.08 -10.04
C ASN A 218 -19.18 -5.93 -8.52
N PRO A 219 -20.19 -5.47 -7.77
CA PRO A 219 -20.08 -5.25 -6.33
C PRO A 219 -19.76 -6.53 -5.53
N GLU A 220 -20.20 -7.70 -6.02
CA GLU A 220 -19.84 -8.99 -5.42
C GLU A 220 -18.35 -9.29 -5.54
N THR A 221 -17.76 -9.01 -6.70
CA THR A 221 -16.31 -9.14 -6.92
C THR A 221 -15.54 -8.23 -5.96
N VAL A 222 -16.03 -6.99 -5.73
CA VAL A 222 -15.40 -6.09 -4.76
C VAL A 222 -15.51 -6.65 -3.33
N GLN A 223 -16.64 -7.25 -2.95
CA GLN A 223 -16.77 -7.89 -1.63
C GLN A 223 -15.76 -9.04 -1.46
N LYS A 224 -15.66 -9.92 -2.45
CA LYS A 224 -14.69 -11.02 -2.46
C LYS A 224 -13.24 -10.52 -2.40
N LEU A 225 -12.94 -9.43 -3.13
CA LEU A 225 -11.64 -8.77 -3.10
C LEU A 225 -11.31 -8.26 -1.70
N VAL A 226 -12.25 -7.60 -1.03
CA VAL A 226 -12.06 -7.10 0.34
C VAL A 226 -11.91 -8.25 1.34
N ASN A 227 -12.69 -9.32 1.21
CA ASN A 227 -12.53 -10.52 2.04
C ASN A 227 -11.12 -11.11 1.88
N GLY A 228 -10.65 -11.27 0.65
CA GLY A 228 -9.29 -11.73 0.36
C GLY A 228 -8.21 -10.81 0.94
N PHE A 229 -8.40 -9.49 0.87
CA PHE A 229 -7.49 -8.50 1.42
C PHE A 229 -7.42 -8.56 2.96
N VAL A 230 -8.55 -8.70 3.63
CA VAL A 230 -8.61 -8.88 5.09
C VAL A 230 -7.88 -10.16 5.50
N LYS A 231 -8.11 -11.27 4.79
CA LYS A 231 -7.40 -12.54 5.02
C LYS A 231 -5.89 -12.39 4.81
N ALA A 232 -5.47 -11.70 3.73
CA ALA A 232 -4.06 -11.44 3.44
C ALA A 232 -3.39 -10.60 4.54
N THR A 233 -4.09 -9.59 5.05
CA THR A 233 -3.63 -8.76 6.17
C THR A 233 -3.49 -9.58 7.46
N HIS A 234 -4.49 -10.39 7.80
CA HIS A 234 -4.43 -11.30 8.96
C HIS A 234 -3.29 -12.31 8.83
N PHE A 235 -3.14 -12.93 7.66
CA PHE A 235 -2.05 -13.86 7.38
C PHE A 235 -0.69 -13.19 7.59
N SER A 236 -0.48 -12.02 7.02
CA SER A 236 0.78 -11.28 7.11
C SER A 236 1.16 -10.93 8.55
N ASN A 237 0.17 -10.66 9.40
CA ASN A 237 0.38 -10.40 10.83
C ASN A 237 0.55 -11.68 11.64
N ALA A 238 -0.24 -12.71 11.41
CA ALA A 238 -0.22 -13.97 12.17
C ALA A 238 0.96 -14.90 11.78
N LYS A 239 1.34 -14.88 10.49
CA LYS A 239 2.45 -15.69 9.94
C LYS A 239 3.68 -14.81 9.68
N ARG A 240 4.06 -14.03 10.68
CA ARG A 240 5.10 -12.97 10.57
C ARG A 240 6.42 -13.49 10.00
N GLU A 241 6.87 -14.67 10.43
CA GLU A 241 8.12 -15.25 9.95
C GLU A 241 8.06 -15.67 8.47
N GLU A 242 6.91 -16.20 8.03
CA GLU A 242 6.68 -16.54 6.61
C GLU A 242 6.65 -15.27 5.76
N TYR A 243 5.97 -14.23 6.24
CA TYR A 243 5.94 -12.92 5.59
C TYR A 243 7.34 -12.30 5.47
N ILE A 244 8.15 -12.37 6.53
CA ILE A 244 9.52 -11.82 6.52
C ILE A 244 10.38 -12.54 5.48
N LYS A 245 10.34 -13.88 5.44
CA LYS A 245 11.09 -14.66 4.43
C LYS A 245 10.69 -14.26 3.01
N PHE A 246 9.39 -14.15 2.75
CA PHE A 246 8.87 -13.68 1.46
C PHE A 246 9.38 -12.27 1.12
N ALA A 247 9.35 -11.35 2.09
CA ALA A 247 9.80 -9.97 1.89
C ALA A 247 11.31 -9.89 1.57
N VAL A 248 12.14 -10.67 2.25
CA VAL A 248 13.59 -10.78 1.98
C VAL A 248 13.82 -11.26 0.54
N GLU A 249 13.12 -12.30 0.11
CA GLU A 249 13.27 -12.85 -1.23
C GLU A 249 12.82 -11.86 -2.32
N LYS A 250 11.66 -11.22 -2.11
CA LYS A 250 11.08 -10.31 -3.10
C LYS A 250 11.84 -8.99 -3.21
N LEU A 251 12.21 -8.39 -2.08
CA LEU A 251 12.83 -7.06 -2.05
C LEU A 251 14.35 -7.10 -2.15
N LYS A 252 14.99 -8.27 -1.97
CA LYS A 252 16.44 -8.44 -1.95
C LYS A 252 17.15 -7.57 -0.89
N ILE A 253 16.51 -7.41 0.26
CA ILE A 253 17.04 -6.71 1.43
C ILE A 253 17.28 -7.70 2.56
N SER A 254 18.01 -7.30 3.62
CA SER A 254 18.29 -8.18 4.76
C SER A 254 17.03 -8.46 5.58
N GLU A 255 17.02 -9.60 6.29
CA GLU A 255 15.95 -9.92 7.22
C GLU A 255 15.83 -8.87 8.34
N GLU A 256 16.97 -8.34 8.79
CA GLU A 256 17.00 -7.26 9.79
C GLU A 256 16.27 -6.02 9.30
N ASP A 257 16.50 -5.59 8.05
CA ASP A 257 15.82 -4.43 7.46
C ASP A 257 14.31 -4.63 7.39
N VAL A 258 13.87 -5.85 7.02
CA VAL A 258 12.44 -6.20 7.00
C VAL A 258 11.85 -6.13 8.41
N ARG A 259 12.52 -6.71 9.42
CA ARG A 259 12.06 -6.68 10.82
C ARG A 259 11.95 -5.26 11.36
N ILE A 260 12.93 -4.41 11.05
CA ILE A 260 12.92 -2.99 11.42
C ILE A 260 11.72 -2.28 10.79
N ALA A 261 11.50 -2.45 9.48
CA ALA A 261 10.37 -1.85 8.78
C ALA A 261 9.03 -2.26 9.40
N LEU A 262 8.87 -3.54 9.69
CA LEU A 262 7.65 -4.10 10.26
C LEU A 262 7.44 -3.77 11.76
N LYS A 263 8.46 -3.31 12.46
CA LYS A 263 8.33 -2.77 13.82
C LYS A 263 7.74 -1.36 13.83
N ASN A 264 8.04 -0.57 12.79
CA ASN A 264 7.66 0.84 12.71
C ASN A 264 6.48 1.10 11.75
N ALA A 265 6.02 0.07 11.04
CA ALA A 265 4.86 0.14 10.15
C ALA A 265 3.87 -0.99 10.49
N GLU A 266 2.61 -0.64 10.73
CA GLU A 266 1.52 -1.59 10.98
C GLU A 266 0.85 -1.97 9.65
N ILE A 267 0.87 -3.23 9.28
CA ILE A 267 0.04 -3.76 8.19
C ILE A 267 -1.38 -3.88 8.73
N THR A 268 -2.32 -3.17 8.12
CA THR A 268 -3.67 -3.04 8.68
C THR A 268 -4.69 -2.80 7.58
N TYR A 269 -5.96 -2.96 7.90
CA TYR A 269 -7.10 -2.55 7.09
C TYR A 269 -7.90 -1.41 7.77
N LYS A 270 -7.49 -0.98 8.96
CA LYS A 270 -8.18 0.10 9.70
C LYS A 270 -8.11 1.42 8.95
N VAL A 271 -9.18 2.17 9.00
CA VAL A 271 -9.31 3.48 8.36
C VAL A 271 -9.69 4.53 9.41
N PHE A 272 -9.03 5.67 9.35
CA PHE A 272 -9.34 6.84 10.17
C PHE A 272 -9.59 8.02 9.23
N PRO A 273 -10.82 8.20 8.74
CA PRO A 273 -11.12 9.10 7.62
C PRO A 273 -10.62 10.53 7.79
N GLY A 274 -10.56 11.06 9.01
CA GLY A 274 -10.08 12.42 9.29
C GLY A 274 -8.58 12.65 9.08
N GLU A 275 -7.77 11.61 9.01
CA GLU A 275 -6.31 11.74 8.86
C GLU A 275 -5.90 12.09 7.41
N TRP A 276 -6.66 11.66 6.40
CA TRP A 276 -6.37 11.95 4.98
C TRP A 276 -6.47 13.45 4.65
N PRO A 277 -7.59 14.14 4.92
CA PRO A 277 -7.65 15.59 4.69
C PRO A 277 -6.65 16.36 5.54
N ALA A 278 -6.29 15.87 6.74
CA ALA A 278 -5.28 16.51 7.57
C ALA A 278 -3.89 16.49 6.88
N LEU A 279 -3.46 15.35 6.34
CA LEU A 279 -2.20 15.27 5.58
C LEU A 279 -2.25 16.12 4.31
N ALA A 280 -3.37 16.11 3.59
CA ALA A 280 -3.55 16.93 2.39
C ALA A 280 -3.47 18.43 2.71
N ASN A 281 -4.08 18.90 3.81
CA ASN A 281 -3.94 20.29 4.26
C ASN A 281 -2.50 20.63 4.59
N MET A 282 -1.78 19.78 5.31
CA MET A 282 -0.35 19.99 5.59
C MET A 282 0.47 20.07 4.30
N ALA A 283 0.20 19.21 3.32
CA ALA A 283 0.86 19.24 2.03
C ALA A 283 0.55 20.53 1.24
N LYS A 284 -0.68 21.03 1.31
CA LYS A 284 -1.08 22.32 0.72
C LYS A 284 -0.35 23.48 1.37
N ASP A 285 -0.30 23.52 2.71
CA ASP A 285 0.39 24.58 3.47
C ASP A 285 1.90 24.60 3.22
N LEU A 286 2.46 23.49 2.77
CA LEU A 286 3.85 23.35 2.36
C LEU A 286 4.07 23.53 0.85
N GLY A 287 3.01 23.79 0.08
CA GLY A 287 3.08 24.05 -1.36
C GLY A 287 3.27 22.82 -2.25
N TYR A 288 3.02 21.61 -1.73
CA TYR A 288 3.11 20.37 -2.53
C TYR A 288 1.91 20.13 -3.43
N ILE A 289 0.75 20.57 -3.00
CA ILE A 289 -0.51 20.49 -3.74
C ILE A 289 -1.21 21.86 -3.71
N GLN A 290 -2.00 22.14 -4.74
CA GLN A 290 -2.76 23.40 -4.84
C GLN A 290 -4.12 23.29 -4.17
N GLU A 291 -4.68 22.10 -4.11
CA GLU A 291 -6.05 21.83 -3.71
C GLU A 291 -6.14 20.60 -2.81
N VAL A 292 -7.02 20.70 -1.80
CA VAL A 292 -7.40 19.55 -0.97
C VAL A 292 -8.74 19.03 -1.48
N ALA A 293 -8.78 17.73 -1.77
CA ALA A 293 -9.97 17.07 -2.27
C ALA A 293 -11.12 17.10 -1.26
N ASP A 294 -12.34 16.99 -1.75
CA ASP A 294 -13.51 16.73 -0.90
C ASP A 294 -13.52 15.25 -0.47
N TYR A 295 -13.15 15.00 0.77
CA TYR A 295 -13.15 13.66 1.35
C TYR A 295 -14.51 13.19 1.86
N SER A 296 -15.58 13.99 1.78
CA SER A 296 -16.92 13.62 2.29
C SER A 296 -17.50 12.37 1.60
N LYS A 297 -17.10 12.12 0.35
CA LYS A 297 -17.52 10.98 -0.47
C LYS A 297 -16.36 10.04 -0.84
N ALA A 298 -15.19 10.23 -0.23
CA ALA A 298 -13.99 9.49 -0.57
C ALA A 298 -14.00 8.03 -0.09
N PHE A 299 -14.83 7.69 0.87
CA PHE A 299 -14.82 6.39 1.55
C PHE A 299 -16.07 5.58 1.26
N ASN A 300 -15.88 4.29 0.95
CA ASN A 300 -16.94 3.30 0.94
C ASN A 300 -16.49 2.08 1.77
N LEU A 301 -16.74 2.12 3.06
CA LEU A 301 -16.30 1.09 4.00
C LEU A 301 -17.31 -0.05 4.18
N THR A 302 -18.43 -0.04 3.47
CA THR A 302 -19.51 -1.04 3.62
C THR A 302 -19.03 -2.46 3.29
N PHE A 303 -18.08 -2.60 2.36
CA PHE A 303 -17.48 -3.89 2.04
C PHE A 303 -16.57 -4.40 3.16
N LEU A 304 -15.83 -3.49 3.79
CA LEU A 304 -14.95 -3.82 4.91
C LEU A 304 -15.77 -4.24 6.15
N GLU A 305 -16.85 -3.52 6.46
CA GLU A 305 -17.75 -3.86 7.56
C GLU A 305 -18.38 -5.25 7.42
N LYS A 306 -18.66 -5.69 6.18
CA LYS A 306 -19.16 -7.04 5.91
C LYS A 306 -18.09 -8.11 6.02
N ALA A 307 -16.83 -7.78 5.73
CA ALA A 307 -15.73 -8.74 5.82
C ALA A 307 -15.35 -9.11 7.26
N TYR A 308 -15.82 -8.35 8.26
CA TYR A 308 -15.61 -8.64 9.70
C TYR A 308 -16.67 -9.56 10.32
N LYS A 309 -17.76 -9.82 9.59
CA LYS A 309 -18.86 -10.70 10.06
C LYS A 309 -18.60 -12.14 9.65
#